data_66b425ed4d2dad01daa533b3d18a0040
#
_entry.id   66b425ed4d2dad01daa533b3d18a0040
#
_cell.length_a   1.000
_cell.length_b   1.000
_cell.length_c   1.000
_cell.angle_alpha   90.00
_cell.angle_beta   90.00
_cell.angle_gamma   90.00
#
_symmetry.space_group_name_H-M   'P 1'
#
loop_
_entity.id
_entity.type
_entity.pdbx_description
1 polymer ?
#
loop_
_entity_poly.entity_id
_entity_poly.type
_entity_poly.pdbx_seq_one_letter_code
_entity_poly.pdbx_strand_id
1 'polypeptide(L)'
;MLIFGAMTTVFVGSAWAGDKEKILHNFGVARGDGDLPEAGLTFDAAGNLYGTAGGGADELGVVFELSPMSGGKWKESILHTFTGGSDGGYPFDAVTLDASGNVYGTASYGGLSGCNAGYQGCGTVFKLTPTSDGKWKYSVLHSFTGGKDGGNPYGNVIFDPAGNLYGTSMTGGGGCGTVFRLAPGSDGKWDEIVLHAFSCGELITAPEGLVFDTAGNLYGATYGQTWVVYKLTPGSGGKWKETVIHNFRAGGTTESYAVGHLIFDTAGNLYGMANFGGTRGYGGVYKLTPTSNGPWKASVIHAFGGPKDGASPEGSLIFDAAGNLYGTTASGGTHENGAAFELSPPTGKHWKETLLYNFTGGNDGGGPEGGVIFDNAGNLYGTTFRGGTDSSGVVFELSP
;
A
#
# COMPACT_ATOMS: atom_id res chain seq x y z
N MET A 1 29.39 3.07 -5.66
CA MET A 1 28.88 4.24 -4.95
C MET A 1 27.99 5.00 -5.92
N LEU A 2 26.75 4.55 -6.04
CA LEU A 2 25.72 5.20 -6.86
C LEU A 2 24.82 5.94 -5.90
N ILE A 3 24.97 7.25 -5.87
CA ILE A 3 24.14 8.18 -5.13
C ILE A 3 22.82 8.26 -5.89
N PHE A 4 21.75 7.72 -5.33
CA PHE A 4 20.39 8.07 -5.73
C PHE A 4 20.20 9.54 -5.36
N GLY A 5 20.40 10.42 -6.34
CA GLY A 5 20.04 11.80 -6.24
C GLY A 5 18.50 11.89 -6.17
N ALA A 6 17.95 12.02 -4.99
CA ALA A 6 16.61 12.55 -4.83
C ALA A 6 16.62 13.94 -5.47
N MET A 7 16.01 14.05 -6.64
CA MET A 7 15.71 15.34 -7.26
C MET A 7 14.64 15.99 -6.39
N THR A 8 15.08 16.81 -5.42
CA THR A 8 14.20 17.67 -4.63
C THR A 8 13.66 18.75 -5.57
N THR A 9 12.56 18.47 -6.21
CA THR A 9 11.70 19.52 -6.79
C THR A 9 11.08 20.25 -5.60
N VAL A 10 11.47 21.51 -5.42
CA VAL A 10 10.84 22.39 -4.45
C VAL A 10 9.45 22.75 -5.00
N PHE A 11 8.42 22.05 -4.56
CA PHE A 11 7.05 22.50 -4.78
C PHE A 11 6.81 23.72 -3.90
N VAL A 12 6.70 24.88 -4.53
CA VAL A 12 6.08 26.05 -3.91
C VAL A 12 4.60 25.70 -3.80
N GLY A 13 4.08 25.56 -2.57
CA GLY A 13 2.72 25.16 -2.31
C GLY A 13 1.72 25.97 -3.15
N SER A 14 1.19 25.33 -4.19
CA SER A 14 0.01 25.83 -4.88
C SER A 14 -1.17 25.59 -3.93
N ALA A 15 -1.91 26.66 -3.63
CA ALA A 15 -3.15 26.51 -2.89
C ALA A 15 -4.13 25.69 -3.72
N TRP A 16 -4.59 24.56 -3.19
CA TRP A 16 -5.64 23.76 -3.81
C TRP A 16 -6.89 24.65 -3.93
N ALA A 17 -7.21 25.05 -5.16
CA ALA A 17 -8.34 25.92 -5.48
C ALA A 17 -9.46 25.10 -6.13
N GLY A 18 -10.06 24.18 -5.35
CA GLY A 18 -11.34 23.51 -5.65
C GLY A 18 -11.36 22.57 -6.87
N ASP A 19 -11.89 21.39 -6.65
CA ASP A 19 -12.54 20.42 -7.56
C ASP A 19 -12.02 20.32 -9.00
N LYS A 20 -10.73 20.06 -9.20
CA LYS A 20 -10.22 19.63 -10.49
C LYS A 20 -9.90 18.15 -10.47
N GLU A 21 -10.94 17.35 -10.31
CA GLU A 21 -10.84 15.92 -10.51
C GLU A 21 -10.94 15.59 -12.00
N LYS A 22 -10.16 14.61 -12.43
CA LYS A 22 -10.18 14.04 -13.77
C LYS A 22 -10.10 12.52 -13.69
N ILE A 23 -11.07 11.85 -14.30
CA ILE A 23 -11.03 10.40 -14.45
C ILE A 23 -10.07 10.04 -15.58
N LEU A 24 -9.13 9.17 -15.27
CA LEU A 24 -8.15 8.65 -16.21
C LEU A 24 -8.60 7.34 -16.82
N HIS A 25 -9.25 6.49 -16.01
CA HIS A 25 -9.78 5.20 -16.43
C HIS A 25 -11.01 4.82 -15.59
N ASN A 26 -11.98 4.16 -16.23
CA ASN A 26 -13.14 3.53 -15.59
C ASN A 26 -13.02 2.02 -15.75
N PHE A 27 -12.99 1.29 -14.66
CA PHE A 27 -12.96 -0.17 -14.66
C PHE A 27 -14.32 -0.78 -14.99
N GLY A 28 -14.34 -2.05 -15.41
CA GLY A 28 -15.55 -2.81 -15.73
C GLY A 28 -16.17 -2.49 -17.10
N VAL A 29 -15.64 -1.49 -17.82
CA VAL A 29 -16.18 -1.06 -19.12
C VAL A 29 -15.84 -2.04 -20.23
N ALA A 30 -14.60 -2.55 -20.26
CA ALA A 30 -14.16 -3.52 -21.23
C ALA A 30 -14.02 -4.91 -20.57
N ARG A 31 -14.31 -5.95 -21.34
CA ARG A 31 -14.12 -7.32 -20.81
C ARG A 31 -12.66 -7.56 -20.49
N GLY A 32 -12.36 -7.78 -19.21
CA GLY A 32 -11.03 -8.17 -18.74
C GLY A 32 -10.14 -7.01 -18.34
N ASP A 33 -10.64 -5.76 -18.25
CA ASP A 33 -9.89 -4.60 -17.76
C ASP A 33 -9.79 -4.54 -16.22
N GLY A 34 -10.39 -5.51 -15.51
CA GLY A 34 -10.43 -5.53 -14.05
C GLY A 34 -11.62 -4.77 -13.49
N ASP A 35 -11.73 -4.83 -12.17
CA ASP A 35 -12.72 -4.10 -11.38
C ASP A 35 -12.20 -3.87 -9.95
N LEU A 36 -12.88 -3.04 -9.19
CA LEU A 36 -12.66 -2.87 -7.74
C LEU A 36 -11.17 -2.70 -7.39
N PRO A 37 -10.46 -1.68 -7.89
CA PRO A 37 -9.06 -1.45 -7.55
C PRO A 37 -8.95 -0.98 -6.08
N GLU A 38 -8.35 -1.83 -5.22
CA GLU A 38 -8.12 -1.55 -3.80
C GLU A 38 -6.75 -0.92 -3.55
N ALA A 39 -5.81 -1.19 -4.45
CA ALA A 39 -4.42 -0.82 -4.30
C ALA A 39 -4.10 0.61 -4.71
N GLY A 40 -3.01 1.12 -4.14
CA GLY A 40 -2.36 2.33 -4.63
C GLY A 40 -1.69 2.14 -6.00
N LEU A 41 -1.26 3.24 -6.58
CA LEU A 41 -0.58 3.28 -7.88
C LEU A 41 0.93 3.46 -7.72
N THR A 42 1.68 3.14 -8.77
CA THR A 42 3.13 3.38 -8.84
C THR A 42 3.46 4.01 -10.19
N PHE A 43 4.25 5.10 -10.21
CA PHE A 43 4.77 5.70 -11.43
C PHE A 43 6.07 5.03 -11.89
N ASP A 44 6.24 4.94 -13.22
CA ASP A 44 7.58 4.80 -13.80
C ASP A 44 8.17 6.18 -14.13
N ALA A 45 9.42 6.17 -14.62
CA ALA A 45 10.13 7.41 -15.01
C ALA A 45 9.55 8.09 -16.27
N ALA A 46 8.74 7.38 -17.05
CA ALA A 46 8.08 7.91 -18.25
C ALA A 46 6.71 8.55 -17.94
N GLY A 47 6.23 8.38 -16.71
CA GLY A 47 4.93 8.88 -16.26
C GLY A 47 3.77 7.90 -16.52
N ASN A 48 4.07 6.62 -16.78
CA ASN A 48 3.03 5.59 -16.79
C ASN A 48 2.67 5.19 -15.36
N LEU A 49 1.41 4.91 -15.12
CA LEU A 49 0.88 4.41 -13.86
C LEU A 49 0.70 2.89 -13.92
N TYR A 50 1.11 2.22 -12.86
CA TYR A 50 0.95 0.78 -12.69
C TYR A 50 0.12 0.51 -11.45
N GLY A 51 -0.78 -0.48 -11.54
CA GLY A 51 -1.63 -0.87 -10.43
C GLY A 51 -2.15 -2.30 -10.58
N THR A 52 -2.96 -2.68 -9.62
CA THR A 52 -3.71 -3.94 -9.60
C THR A 52 -5.19 -3.65 -9.44
N ALA A 53 -6.01 -4.54 -9.98
CA ALA A 53 -7.45 -4.51 -9.78
C ALA A 53 -7.98 -5.94 -9.63
N GLY A 54 -9.11 -6.10 -8.98
CA GLY A 54 -9.87 -7.34 -8.95
C GLY A 54 -10.44 -7.69 -10.32
N GLY A 55 -11.31 -8.69 -10.40
CA GLY A 55 -12.01 -9.04 -11.65
C GLY A 55 -11.09 -9.52 -12.76
N GLY A 56 -11.26 -8.97 -13.95
CA GLY A 56 -10.58 -9.42 -15.16
C GLY A 56 -11.30 -10.57 -15.85
N ALA A 57 -10.65 -11.18 -16.87
CA ALA A 57 -11.28 -12.22 -17.68
C ALA A 57 -11.64 -13.49 -16.91
N ASP A 58 -10.87 -13.81 -15.87
CA ASP A 58 -11.03 -14.98 -15.02
C ASP A 58 -11.52 -14.63 -13.58
N GLU A 59 -11.88 -13.35 -13.36
CA GLU A 59 -12.40 -12.82 -12.08
C GLU A 59 -11.43 -12.95 -10.89
N LEU A 60 -10.12 -13.07 -11.17
CA LEU A 60 -9.08 -13.32 -10.16
C LEU A 60 -8.02 -12.22 -10.09
N GLY A 61 -8.26 -11.14 -10.78
CA GLY A 61 -7.46 -9.93 -10.76
C GLY A 61 -6.54 -9.74 -11.95
N VAL A 62 -6.08 -8.52 -12.10
CA VAL A 62 -5.18 -8.08 -13.17
C VAL A 62 -4.06 -7.20 -12.63
N VAL A 63 -2.95 -7.14 -13.37
CA VAL A 63 -1.97 -6.05 -13.29
C VAL A 63 -2.14 -5.21 -14.54
N PHE A 64 -2.28 -3.91 -14.37
CA PHE A 64 -2.51 -2.96 -15.46
C PHE A 64 -1.44 -1.86 -15.52
N GLU A 65 -1.32 -1.25 -16.69
CA GLU A 65 -0.57 -0.04 -16.97
C GLU A 65 -1.50 1.00 -17.59
N LEU A 66 -1.47 2.23 -17.11
CA LEU A 66 -2.06 3.38 -17.77
C LEU A 66 -0.96 4.27 -18.33
N SER A 67 -0.94 4.46 -19.64
CA SER A 67 0.01 5.30 -20.33
C SER A 67 -0.63 6.62 -20.78
N PRO A 68 0.00 7.79 -20.51
CA PRO A 68 -0.54 9.06 -20.96
C PRO A 68 -0.45 9.19 -22.47
N MET A 69 -1.50 9.70 -23.07
CA MET A 69 -1.64 9.94 -24.52
C MET A 69 -1.79 11.43 -24.83
N SER A 70 -1.60 11.79 -26.10
CA SER A 70 -1.87 13.15 -26.56
C SER A 70 -3.32 13.57 -26.29
N GLY A 71 -3.53 14.85 -25.94
CA GLY A 71 -4.85 15.39 -25.63
C GLY A 71 -5.36 15.03 -24.24
N GLY A 72 -4.49 14.63 -23.32
CA GLY A 72 -4.83 14.36 -21.92
C GLY A 72 -5.61 13.07 -21.70
N LYS A 73 -5.65 12.19 -22.69
CA LYS A 73 -6.24 10.84 -22.57
C LYS A 73 -5.22 9.88 -21.98
N TRP A 74 -5.71 8.77 -21.45
CA TRP A 74 -4.89 7.66 -20.96
C TRP A 74 -5.31 6.38 -21.68
N LYS A 75 -4.35 5.49 -21.88
CA LYS A 75 -4.56 4.17 -22.49
C LYS A 75 -4.25 3.11 -21.45
N GLU A 76 -5.20 2.24 -21.19
CA GLU A 76 -4.96 1.05 -20.43
C GLU A 76 -4.30 -0.05 -21.27
N SER A 77 -3.47 -0.83 -20.59
CA SER A 77 -2.88 -2.08 -21.09
C SER A 77 -2.85 -3.09 -19.95
N ILE A 78 -3.49 -4.24 -20.12
CA ILE A 78 -3.40 -5.33 -19.17
C ILE A 78 -2.07 -6.04 -19.37
N LEU A 79 -1.26 -6.07 -18.32
CA LEU A 79 0.07 -6.69 -18.31
C LEU A 79 0.00 -8.17 -17.99
N HIS A 80 -0.93 -8.57 -17.11
CA HIS A 80 -1.23 -9.93 -16.73
C HIS A 80 -2.64 -10.07 -16.21
N THR A 81 -3.32 -11.16 -16.58
CA THR A 81 -4.57 -11.61 -15.98
C THR A 81 -4.31 -12.87 -15.20
N PHE A 82 -4.64 -12.87 -13.92
CA PHE A 82 -4.44 -14.02 -13.05
C PHE A 82 -5.47 -15.11 -13.32
N THR A 83 -5.02 -16.36 -13.29
CA THR A 83 -5.87 -17.55 -13.54
C THR A 83 -6.27 -18.30 -12.27
N GLY A 84 -5.70 -17.92 -11.10
CA GLY A 84 -5.88 -18.64 -9.83
C GLY A 84 -5.12 -19.97 -9.78
N GLY A 85 -4.42 -20.31 -10.86
CA GLY A 85 -3.56 -21.48 -10.94
C GLY A 85 -2.18 -21.24 -10.33
N SER A 86 -1.15 -21.75 -10.99
CA SER A 86 0.24 -21.59 -10.54
C SER A 86 0.75 -20.16 -10.60
N ASP A 87 0.08 -19.27 -11.28
CA ASP A 87 0.40 -17.84 -11.41
C ASP A 87 -0.12 -16.98 -10.24
N GLY A 88 -1.05 -17.49 -9.44
CA GLY A 88 -1.66 -16.75 -8.35
C GLY A 88 -3.02 -16.15 -8.70
N GLY A 89 -3.53 -15.32 -7.80
CA GLY A 89 -4.78 -14.57 -7.95
C GLY A 89 -4.97 -13.59 -6.80
N TYR A 90 -5.85 -12.63 -7.00
CA TYR A 90 -6.18 -11.57 -6.05
C TYR A 90 -4.96 -10.75 -5.61
N PRO A 91 -4.43 -9.90 -6.48
CA PRO A 91 -3.38 -8.94 -6.17
C PRO A 91 -4.01 -7.74 -5.43
N PHE A 92 -3.94 -7.74 -4.10
CA PHE A 92 -4.62 -6.73 -3.26
C PHE A 92 -3.81 -5.45 -3.01
N ASP A 93 -2.53 -5.39 -3.39
CA ASP A 93 -1.71 -4.22 -3.07
C ASP A 93 -0.95 -3.70 -4.29
N ALA A 94 -0.38 -2.52 -4.10
CA ALA A 94 0.39 -1.82 -5.12
C ALA A 94 1.59 -2.63 -5.60
N VAL A 95 1.93 -2.44 -6.85
CA VAL A 95 3.14 -3.03 -7.43
C VAL A 95 4.36 -2.15 -7.18
N THR A 96 5.54 -2.76 -7.17
CA THR A 96 6.83 -2.07 -7.03
C THR A 96 7.64 -2.23 -8.32
N LEU A 97 8.29 -1.16 -8.78
CA LEU A 97 9.11 -1.17 -9.98
C LEU A 97 10.61 -1.16 -9.63
N ASP A 98 11.40 -1.90 -10.42
CA ASP A 98 12.86 -1.73 -10.39
C ASP A 98 13.33 -0.71 -11.45
N ALA A 99 14.60 -0.35 -11.42
CA ALA A 99 15.21 0.62 -12.35
C ALA A 99 15.20 0.15 -13.83
N SER A 100 14.93 -1.12 -14.09
CA SER A 100 14.80 -1.70 -15.43
C SER A 100 13.36 -1.72 -15.94
N GLY A 101 12.41 -1.19 -15.16
CA GLY A 101 11.00 -1.18 -15.47
C GLY A 101 10.32 -2.54 -15.27
N ASN A 102 10.94 -3.48 -14.55
CA ASN A 102 10.22 -4.69 -14.15
C ASN A 102 9.24 -4.36 -13.03
N VAL A 103 8.06 -4.98 -13.07
CA VAL A 103 6.99 -4.84 -12.09
C VAL A 103 6.97 -6.04 -11.16
N TYR A 104 6.90 -5.82 -9.87
CA TYR A 104 6.87 -6.85 -8.84
C TYR A 104 5.66 -6.66 -7.93
N GLY A 105 5.06 -7.76 -7.49
CA GLY A 105 3.91 -7.72 -6.59
C GLY A 105 3.64 -9.06 -5.96
N THR A 106 2.55 -9.10 -5.21
CA THR A 106 2.02 -10.29 -4.54
C THR A 106 0.65 -10.64 -5.08
N ALA A 107 0.35 -11.94 -5.11
CA ALA A 107 -0.99 -12.46 -5.33
C ALA A 107 -1.34 -13.36 -4.15
N SER A 108 -2.44 -13.03 -3.44
CA SER A 108 -2.75 -13.61 -2.13
C SER A 108 -3.21 -15.06 -2.21
N TYR A 109 -3.72 -15.49 -3.36
CA TYR A 109 -4.23 -16.85 -3.59
C TYR A 109 -3.56 -17.50 -4.79
N GLY A 110 -3.93 -18.74 -5.09
CA GLY A 110 -3.28 -19.51 -6.15
C GLY A 110 -1.87 -19.97 -5.76
N GLY A 111 -1.00 -20.23 -6.76
CA GLY A 111 0.32 -20.80 -6.54
C GLY A 111 0.27 -22.31 -6.35
N LEU A 112 0.89 -22.82 -5.29
CA LEU A 112 0.89 -24.25 -4.99
C LEU A 112 -0.47 -24.72 -4.46
N SER A 113 -0.96 -25.86 -4.96
CA SER A 113 -2.15 -26.53 -4.43
C SER A 113 -1.82 -27.24 -3.11
N GLY A 114 -2.77 -27.21 -2.15
CA GLY A 114 -2.64 -27.97 -0.90
C GLY A 114 -2.48 -27.14 0.36
N CYS A 115 -2.58 -25.83 0.28
CA CYS A 115 -2.67 -24.98 1.44
C CYS A 115 -4.01 -25.15 2.19
N ASN A 116 -3.96 -25.32 3.51
CA ASN A 116 -5.13 -25.55 4.36
C ASN A 116 -5.97 -24.29 4.65
N ALA A 117 -5.88 -23.24 3.86
CA ALA A 117 -6.47 -21.96 4.18
C ALA A 117 -7.90 -21.73 3.63
N GLY A 118 -8.62 -22.78 3.24
CA GLY A 118 -10.01 -22.63 2.74
C GLY A 118 -10.15 -21.98 1.36
N TYR A 119 -9.08 -21.44 0.81
CA TYR A 119 -8.94 -20.88 -0.52
C TYR A 119 -7.97 -21.73 -1.35
N GLN A 120 -8.09 -21.66 -2.68
CA GLN A 120 -7.23 -22.45 -3.56
C GLN A 120 -5.82 -21.86 -3.61
N GLY A 121 -4.86 -22.44 -2.87
CA GLY A 121 -3.46 -22.05 -2.86
C GLY A 121 -3.08 -21.04 -1.78
N CYS A 122 -1.77 -20.80 -1.62
CA CYS A 122 -1.17 -19.95 -0.57
C CYS A 122 -0.55 -18.66 -1.09
N GLY A 123 -0.77 -18.36 -2.35
CA GLY A 123 -0.29 -17.13 -2.97
C GLY A 123 1.13 -17.20 -3.52
N THR A 124 1.48 -16.15 -4.22
CA THR A 124 2.77 -16.03 -4.92
C THR A 124 3.37 -14.63 -4.77
N VAL A 125 4.68 -14.54 -4.96
CA VAL A 125 5.36 -13.28 -5.33
C VAL A 125 5.71 -13.39 -6.81
N PHE A 126 5.38 -12.36 -7.58
CA PHE A 126 5.54 -12.37 -9.02
C PHE A 126 6.43 -11.24 -9.54
N LYS A 127 6.88 -11.42 -10.77
CA LYS A 127 7.58 -10.42 -11.56
C LYS A 127 7.02 -10.38 -12.98
N LEU A 128 6.81 -9.18 -13.49
CA LEU A 128 6.55 -8.91 -14.89
C LEU A 128 7.75 -8.18 -15.50
N THR A 129 8.24 -8.67 -16.63
CA THR A 129 9.40 -8.11 -17.32
C THR A 129 8.97 -7.63 -18.70
N PRO A 130 9.20 -6.35 -19.06
CA PRO A 130 8.89 -5.87 -20.40
C PRO A 130 9.81 -6.55 -21.41
N THR A 131 9.28 -6.91 -22.58
CA THR A 131 10.00 -7.55 -23.66
C THR A 131 10.14 -6.59 -24.86
N SER A 132 11.12 -6.83 -25.71
CA SER A 132 11.43 -5.95 -26.85
C SER A 132 10.30 -5.88 -27.90
N ASP A 133 9.35 -6.80 -27.88
CA ASP A 133 8.17 -6.81 -28.76
C ASP A 133 6.96 -6.08 -28.14
N GLY A 134 7.16 -5.37 -27.02
CA GLY A 134 6.12 -4.62 -26.33
C GLY A 134 5.15 -5.47 -25.50
N LYS A 135 5.49 -6.73 -25.26
CA LYS A 135 4.75 -7.62 -24.37
C LYS A 135 5.39 -7.67 -22.99
N TRP A 136 4.71 -8.35 -22.09
CA TRP A 136 5.21 -8.60 -20.74
C TRP A 136 5.37 -10.10 -20.50
N LYS A 137 6.49 -10.48 -19.89
CA LYS A 137 6.76 -11.85 -19.46
C LYS A 137 6.48 -11.95 -17.97
N TYR A 138 5.46 -12.73 -17.62
CA TYR A 138 5.16 -13.09 -16.24
C TYR A 138 6.10 -14.19 -15.72
N SER A 139 6.48 -14.09 -14.46
CA SER A 139 7.29 -15.09 -13.77
C SER A 139 6.94 -15.13 -12.28
N VAL A 140 6.73 -16.31 -11.73
CA VAL A 140 6.60 -16.52 -10.29
C VAL A 140 8.00 -16.55 -9.68
N LEU A 141 8.26 -15.72 -8.69
CA LEU A 141 9.52 -15.68 -7.96
C LEU A 141 9.50 -16.65 -6.78
N HIS A 142 8.35 -16.72 -6.09
CA HIS A 142 8.11 -17.63 -4.97
C HIS A 142 6.65 -18.05 -4.94
N SER A 143 6.37 -19.31 -4.63
CA SER A 143 5.03 -19.84 -4.36
C SER A 143 4.99 -20.33 -2.92
N PHE A 144 4.18 -19.71 -2.10
CA PHE A 144 4.06 -20.06 -0.68
C PHE A 144 3.44 -21.44 -0.48
N THR A 145 3.87 -22.12 0.59
CA THR A 145 3.36 -23.44 0.96
C THR A 145 2.31 -23.41 2.07
N GLY A 146 2.11 -22.24 2.71
CA GLY A 146 1.29 -22.10 3.93
C GLY A 146 1.94 -22.72 5.17
N GLY A 147 3.17 -23.21 5.03
CA GLY A 147 3.98 -23.79 6.08
C GLY A 147 4.86 -22.77 6.81
N LYS A 148 6.14 -23.12 6.95
CA LYS A 148 7.10 -22.22 7.63
C LYS A 148 7.44 -20.96 6.84
N ASP A 149 7.35 -21.01 5.54
CA ASP A 149 7.58 -19.92 4.60
C ASP A 149 6.48 -18.86 4.58
N GLY A 150 5.34 -19.14 5.19
CA GLY A 150 4.18 -18.25 5.17
C GLY A 150 3.13 -18.65 4.16
N GLY A 151 2.12 -17.79 4.00
CA GLY A 151 1.05 -17.96 3.03
C GLY A 151 0.16 -16.73 2.96
N ASN A 152 -0.60 -16.58 1.88
CA ASN A 152 -1.46 -15.44 1.62
C ASN A 152 -0.69 -14.12 1.78
N PRO A 153 0.31 -13.84 0.92
CA PRO A 153 1.03 -12.58 0.99
C PRO A 153 0.05 -11.43 0.80
N TYR A 154 0.19 -10.43 1.65
CA TYR A 154 -0.65 -9.24 1.67
C TYR A 154 0.26 -8.03 1.89
N GLY A 155 0.05 -7.01 1.13
CA GLY A 155 0.97 -5.89 1.09
C GLY A 155 1.96 -5.95 -0.08
N ASN A 156 2.44 -4.78 -0.44
CA ASN A 156 3.45 -4.65 -1.49
C ASN A 156 4.80 -5.24 -1.06
N VAL A 157 5.64 -5.51 -2.03
CA VAL A 157 7.05 -5.83 -1.77
C VAL A 157 7.91 -4.58 -1.90
N ILE A 158 8.95 -4.47 -1.09
CA ILE A 158 9.92 -3.37 -1.13
C ILE A 158 11.32 -3.89 -1.37
N PHE A 159 12.17 -3.08 -2.05
CA PHE A 159 13.56 -3.42 -2.32
C PHE A 159 14.51 -2.88 -1.25
N ASP A 160 15.56 -3.66 -0.95
CA ASP A 160 16.77 -3.10 -0.36
C ASP A 160 17.74 -2.63 -1.47
N PRO A 161 18.82 -1.90 -1.13
CA PRO A 161 19.81 -1.44 -2.10
C PRO A 161 20.60 -2.57 -2.82
N ALA A 162 20.53 -3.80 -2.30
CA ALA A 162 21.17 -4.98 -2.92
C ALA A 162 20.23 -5.71 -3.92
N GLY A 163 18.98 -5.24 -4.05
CA GLY A 163 18.00 -5.82 -4.97
C GLY A 163 17.24 -7.02 -4.39
N ASN A 164 17.28 -7.22 -3.07
CA ASN A 164 16.41 -8.19 -2.42
C ASN A 164 15.01 -7.59 -2.22
N LEU A 165 13.99 -8.43 -2.35
CA LEU A 165 12.60 -8.08 -2.06
C LEU A 165 12.23 -8.47 -0.63
N TYR A 166 11.47 -7.63 0.03
CA TYR A 166 10.92 -7.88 1.36
C TYR A 166 9.40 -7.72 1.32
N GLY A 167 8.70 -8.61 1.99
CA GLY A 167 7.25 -8.59 2.05
C GLY A 167 6.72 -9.31 3.28
N THR A 168 5.40 -9.39 3.37
CA THR A 168 4.67 -10.00 4.48
C THR A 168 3.71 -11.06 3.99
N SER A 169 3.43 -12.04 4.83
CA SER A 169 2.36 -13.02 4.61
C SER A 169 1.40 -13.03 5.79
N MET A 170 0.10 -13.21 5.54
CA MET A 170 -0.93 -13.20 6.59
C MET A 170 -1.01 -14.50 7.37
N THR A 171 -0.59 -15.61 6.78
CA THR A 171 -0.70 -16.96 7.37
C THR A 171 0.63 -17.69 7.33
N GLY A 172 0.70 -18.87 7.94
CA GLY A 172 1.93 -19.66 8.01
C GLY A 172 2.89 -19.18 9.08
N GLY A 173 4.15 -19.62 9.03
CA GLY A 173 5.20 -19.26 9.97
C GLY A 173 5.05 -19.79 11.40
N GLY A 174 3.92 -20.10 11.83
CA GLY A 174 3.49 -20.48 13.19
C GLY A 174 1.99 -20.22 13.34
N GLY A 175 1.38 -19.78 12.23
CA GLY A 175 -0.04 -19.55 12.07
C GLY A 175 -0.45 -18.11 11.80
N CYS A 176 0.37 -17.12 12.17
CA CYS A 176 0.02 -15.68 12.14
C CYS A 176 0.87 -14.86 11.19
N GLY A 177 1.42 -15.50 10.19
CA GLY A 177 2.14 -14.83 9.13
C GLY A 177 3.62 -14.63 9.39
N THR A 178 4.29 -14.12 8.37
CA THR A 178 5.74 -13.93 8.37
C THR A 178 6.13 -12.58 7.78
N VAL A 179 7.32 -12.14 8.11
CA VAL A 179 8.09 -11.20 7.30
C VAL A 179 9.16 -12.02 6.57
N PHE A 180 9.19 -11.92 5.26
CA PHE A 180 10.11 -12.67 4.41
C PHE A 180 11.04 -11.77 3.60
N ARG A 181 12.13 -12.35 3.13
CA ARG A 181 13.02 -11.76 2.13
C ARG A 181 13.19 -12.74 0.98
N LEU A 182 13.11 -12.27 -0.24
CA LEU A 182 13.50 -12.98 -1.45
C LEU A 182 14.81 -12.38 -1.97
N ALA A 183 15.82 -13.21 -2.15
CA ALA A 183 17.11 -12.82 -2.72
C ALA A 183 17.27 -13.42 -4.12
N PRO A 184 17.69 -12.65 -5.14
CA PRO A 184 17.94 -13.20 -6.47
C PRO A 184 19.16 -14.12 -6.44
N GLY A 185 18.99 -15.38 -6.84
CA GLY A 185 20.04 -16.35 -6.97
C GLY A 185 20.77 -16.26 -8.30
N SER A 186 21.98 -16.79 -8.35
CA SER A 186 22.82 -16.79 -9.57
C SER A 186 22.26 -17.68 -10.69
N ASP A 187 21.36 -18.60 -10.38
CA ASP A 187 20.68 -19.50 -11.32
C ASP A 187 19.36 -18.94 -11.87
N GLY A 188 19.06 -17.68 -11.54
CA GLY A 188 17.81 -17.00 -11.93
C GLY A 188 16.60 -17.36 -11.06
N LYS A 189 16.79 -18.17 -10.02
CA LYS A 189 15.78 -18.41 -9.00
C LYS A 189 15.90 -17.40 -7.89
N TRP A 190 14.87 -17.32 -7.06
CA TRP A 190 14.85 -16.48 -5.88
C TRP A 190 14.82 -17.36 -4.63
N ASP A 191 15.71 -17.06 -3.68
CA ASP A 191 15.82 -17.77 -2.41
C ASP A 191 15.01 -17.05 -1.35
N GLU A 192 14.03 -17.72 -0.78
CA GLU A 192 13.20 -17.20 0.30
C GLU A 192 13.87 -17.44 1.66
N ILE A 193 13.82 -16.44 2.53
CA ILE A 193 14.23 -16.52 3.93
C ILE A 193 13.17 -15.83 4.78
N VAL A 194 12.60 -16.54 5.75
CA VAL A 194 11.77 -15.97 6.79
C VAL A 194 12.64 -15.19 7.78
N LEU A 195 12.40 -13.90 7.88
CA LEU A 195 13.11 -13.00 8.80
C LEU A 195 12.49 -13.04 10.19
N HIS A 196 11.17 -13.10 10.23
CA HIS A 196 10.39 -13.22 11.46
C HIS A 196 9.09 -13.99 11.19
N ALA A 197 8.70 -14.84 12.14
CA ALA A 197 7.43 -15.57 12.13
C ALA A 197 6.63 -15.16 13.37
N PHE A 198 5.43 -14.63 13.15
CA PHE A 198 4.55 -14.22 14.23
C PHE A 198 3.89 -15.41 14.88
N SER A 199 3.94 -15.50 16.20
CA SER A 199 3.26 -16.57 16.96
C SER A 199 1.82 -16.16 17.23
N CYS A 200 0.88 -17.05 16.93
CA CYS A 200 -0.54 -16.93 17.29
C CYS A 200 -0.76 -17.25 18.77
N GLY A 201 -0.17 -16.49 19.67
CA GLY A 201 -0.48 -16.59 21.08
C GLY A 201 -1.95 -16.28 21.34
N GLU A 202 -2.25 -15.41 22.28
CA GLU A 202 -3.63 -14.96 22.53
C GLU A 202 -4.16 -14.00 21.42
N LEU A 203 -3.38 -13.77 20.34
CA LEU A 203 -3.55 -12.61 19.45
C LEU A 203 -3.23 -13.03 18.01
N ILE A 204 -4.25 -13.14 17.17
CA ILE A 204 -4.10 -13.30 15.71
C ILE A 204 -3.57 -11.98 15.15
N THR A 205 -2.38 -12.01 14.56
CA THR A 205 -1.74 -10.82 13.99
C THR A 205 -1.29 -11.13 12.57
N ALA A 206 -1.81 -10.42 11.60
CA ALA A 206 -1.35 -10.48 10.22
C ALA A 206 -0.50 -9.22 9.96
N PRO A 207 0.78 -9.34 9.57
CA PRO A 207 1.58 -8.18 9.25
C PRO A 207 1.16 -7.59 7.90
N GLU A 208 1.06 -6.25 7.86
CA GLU A 208 0.81 -5.48 6.65
C GLU A 208 2.01 -4.59 6.34
N GLY A 209 2.23 -4.27 5.07
CA GLY A 209 3.18 -3.31 4.56
C GLY A 209 4.52 -3.22 5.32
N LEU A 210 5.55 -2.84 4.65
CA LEU A 210 6.88 -2.67 5.26
C LEU A 210 7.51 -1.35 4.85
N VAL A 211 8.32 -0.78 5.73
CA VAL A 211 9.19 0.35 5.40
C VAL A 211 10.56 0.19 6.05
N PHE A 212 11.62 0.58 5.34
CA PHE A 212 12.98 0.63 5.88
C PHE A 212 13.28 1.97 6.53
N ASP A 213 14.03 1.94 7.63
CA ASP A 213 14.78 3.12 8.05
C ASP A 213 16.16 3.18 7.36
N THR A 214 16.88 4.28 7.52
CA THR A 214 18.20 4.48 6.93
C THR A 214 19.30 3.56 7.49
N ALA A 215 19.03 2.88 8.60
CA ALA A 215 19.94 1.90 9.22
C ALA A 215 19.63 0.46 8.76
N GLY A 216 18.64 0.25 7.90
CA GLY A 216 18.26 -1.06 7.37
C GLY A 216 17.35 -1.86 8.31
N ASN A 217 16.74 -1.22 9.31
CA ASN A 217 15.69 -1.87 10.08
C ASN A 217 14.36 -1.81 9.30
N LEU A 218 13.54 -2.85 9.44
CA LEU A 218 12.19 -2.91 8.89
C LEU A 218 11.16 -2.52 9.95
N TYR A 219 10.13 -1.83 9.52
CA TYR A 219 8.99 -1.49 10.35
C TYR A 219 7.71 -1.89 9.63
N GLY A 220 6.74 -2.38 10.39
CA GLY A 220 5.42 -2.76 9.87
C GLY A 220 4.37 -2.64 10.96
N ALA A 221 3.12 -2.71 10.54
CA ALA A 221 1.97 -2.81 11.43
C ALA A 221 1.37 -4.21 11.36
N THR A 222 0.57 -4.59 12.35
CA THR A 222 -0.17 -5.85 12.34
C THR A 222 -1.65 -5.58 12.37
N TYR A 223 -2.40 -6.39 11.62
CA TYR A 223 -3.85 -6.43 11.61
C TYR A 223 -4.35 -7.63 12.44
N GLY A 224 -5.39 -7.46 13.24
CA GLY A 224 -5.98 -8.57 14.00
C GLY A 224 -6.39 -8.20 15.42
N GLN A 225 -6.22 -9.10 16.38
CA GLN A 225 -6.64 -8.85 17.77
C GLN A 225 -5.64 -7.98 18.55
N THR A 226 -4.38 -7.91 18.16
CA THR A 226 -3.41 -6.91 18.63
C THR A 226 -2.92 -6.06 17.47
N TRP A 227 -3.15 -4.82 17.60
CA TRP A 227 -2.72 -3.79 16.67
C TRP A 227 -1.42 -3.22 17.20
N VAL A 228 -0.31 -3.66 16.62
CA VAL A 228 1.01 -3.20 17.03
C VAL A 228 1.77 -2.65 15.84
N VAL A 229 2.61 -1.66 16.10
CA VAL A 229 3.71 -1.31 15.20
C VAL A 229 4.96 -1.97 15.74
N TYR A 230 5.63 -2.73 14.90
CA TYR A 230 6.85 -3.45 15.23
C TYR A 230 8.04 -2.94 14.43
N LYS A 231 9.22 -3.21 14.97
CA LYS A 231 10.52 -3.02 14.33
C LYS A 231 11.25 -4.35 14.29
N LEU A 232 11.79 -4.69 13.14
CA LEU A 232 12.74 -5.79 12.97
C LEU A 232 14.13 -5.20 12.78
N THR A 233 15.07 -5.60 13.60
CA THR A 233 16.47 -5.17 13.54
C THR A 233 17.33 -6.34 13.08
N PRO A 234 18.14 -6.18 12.01
CA PRO A 234 19.03 -7.23 11.55
C PRO A 234 20.11 -7.51 12.60
N GLY A 235 20.33 -8.77 12.92
CA GLY A 235 21.33 -9.25 13.85
C GLY A 235 22.39 -10.12 13.19
N SER A 236 23.33 -10.60 13.96
CA SER A 236 24.38 -11.50 13.48
C SER A 236 23.82 -12.85 13.04
N GLY A 237 24.41 -13.43 11.99
CA GLY A 237 24.01 -14.76 11.50
C GLY A 237 22.65 -14.79 10.81
N GLY A 238 22.18 -13.66 10.25
CA GLY A 238 20.93 -13.59 9.51
C GLY A 238 19.65 -13.59 10.37
N LYS A 239 19.80 -13.54 11.69
CA LYS A 239 18.66 -13.45 12.61
C LYS A 239 18.17 -12.02 12.72
N TRP A 240 16.87 -11.85 12.79
CA TRP A 240 16.23 -10.56 13.02
C TRP A 240 15.57 -10.53 14.39
N LYS A 241 15.68 -9.40 15.06
CA LYS A 241 15.09 -9.19 16.40
C LYS A 241 13.87 -8.30 16.28
N GLU A 242 12.73 -8.81 16.70
CA GLU A 242 11.53 -8.01 16.85
C GLU A 242 11.58 -7.13 18.09
N THR A 243 11.00 -5.96 17.97
CA THR A 243 10.71 -5.02 19.06
C THR A 243 9.36 -4.38 18.79
N VAL A 244 8.40 -4.56 19.68
CA VAL A 244 7.14 -3.83 19.61
C VAL A 244 7.41 -2.37 19.98
N ILE A 245 7.09 -1.48 19.04
CA ILE A 245 7.29 -0.03 19.16
C ILE A 245 6.10 0.60 19.84
N HIS A 246 4.91 0.22 19.44
CA HIS A 246 3.65 0.71 19.99
C HIS A 246 2.58 -0.38 19.95
N ASN A 247 1.74 -0.41 20.98
CA ASN A 247 0.58 -1.30 21.07
C ASN A 247 -0.66 -0.44 21.31
N PHE A 248 -1.51 -0.35 20.30
CA PHE A 248 -2.71 0.49 20.33
C PHE A 248 -3.76 0.01 21.34
N ARG A 249 -3.73 -1.26 21.72
CA ARG A 249 -4.68 -1.84 22.68
C ARG A 249 -4.28 -1.64 24.14
N ALA A 250 -2.98 -1.50 24.42
CA ALA A 250 -2.46 -1.47 25.79
C ALA A 250 -2.69 -0.16 26.55
N GLY A 251 -3.03 0.93 25.85
CA GLY A 251 -3.10 2.28 26.42
C GLY A 251 -4.46 2.76 26.86
N GLY A 252 -5.55 2.01 26.64
CA GLY A 252 -6.91 2.51 26.89
C GLY A 252 -7.25 3.77 26.07
N THR A 253 -6.42 4.07 25.08
CA THR A 253 -6.63 5.16 24.14
C THR A 253 -7.73 4.78 23.16
N THR A 254 -8.44 5.77 22.66
CA THR A 254 -9.48 5.62 21.65
C THR A 254 -8.91 5.27 20.26
N GLU A 255 -7.62 4.94 20.19
CA GLU A 255 -6.92 4.51 18.99
C GLU A 255 -7.11 3.02 18.80
N SER A 256 -7.74 2.64 17.71
CA SER A 256 -8.00 1.22 17.43
C SER A 256 -7.73 1.00 15.94
N TYR A 257 -6.97 -0.07 15.62
CA TYR A 257 -6.84 -0.57 14.25
C TYR A 257 -5.89 0.23 13.35
N ALA A 258 -4.56 0.18 13.65
CA ALA A 258 -3.56 0.61 12.67
C ALA A 258 -3.70 -0.20 11.38
N VAL A 259 -3.77 0.45 10.26
CA VAL A 259 -3.85 -0.16 8.93
C VAL A 259 -2.89 0.52 7.97
N GLY A 260 -2.56 -0.19 6.92
CA GLY A 260 -1.84 0.34 5.78
C GLY A 260 -0.34 0.53 6.00
N HIS A 261 0.24 1.22 5.06
CA HIS A 261 1.67 1.43 4.99
C HIS A 261 2.13 2.53 5.93
N LEU A 262 3.26 2.29 6.58
CA LEU A 262 3.93 3.26 7.42
C LEU A 262 4.89 4.11 6.60
N ILE A 263 5.04 5.39 6.94
CA ILE A 263 6.03 6.27 6.32
C ILE A 263 6.85 7.03 7.37
N PHE A 264 8.12 7.32 7.02
CA PHE A 264 9.00 8.13 7.85
C PHE A 264 9.04 9.59 7.40
N ASP A 265 9.10 10.52 8.35
CA ASP A 265 9.59 11.86 8.07
C ASP A 265 11.14 11.90 8.11
N THR A 266 11.71 13.03 7.69
CA THR A 266 13.16 13.23 7.68
C THR A 266 13.79 13.29 9.08
N ALA A 267 13.00 13.45 10.13
CA ALA A 267 13.44 13.42 11.52
C ALA A 267 13.37 12.02 12.16
N GLY A 268 12.94 11.01 11.39
CA GLY A 268 12.81 9.63 11.83
C GLY A 268 11.56 9.34 12.65
N ASN A 269 10.54 10.20 12.60
CA ASN A 269 9.23 9.86 13.13
C ASN A 269 8.46 9.00 12.12
N LEU A 270 7.67 8.08 12.63
CA LEU A 270 6.85 7.17 11.83
C LEU A 270 5.39 7.61 11.86
N TYR A 271 4.73 7.57 10.72
CA TYR A 271 3.33 7.94 10.57
C TYR A 271 2.55 6.79 9.97
N GLY A 272 1.30 6.66 10.36
CA GLY A 272 0.37 5.69 9.83
C GLY A 272 -1.07 6.11 10.06
N MET A 273 -1.98 5.32 9.53
CA MET A 273 -3.43 5.53 9.68
C MET A 273 -4.04 4.44 10.55
N ALA A 274 -5.17 4.76 11.14
CA ALA A 274 -6.01 3.84 11.88
C ALA A 274 -7.44 3.98 11.33
N ASN A 275 -8.00 2.91 10.74
CA ASN A 275 -9.30 3.00 10.08
C ASN A 275 -10.48 3.09 11.06
N PHE A 276 -10.28 2.71 12.31
CA PHE A 276 -11.26 2.87 13.39
C PHE A 276 -10.61 3.48 14.62
N GLY A 277 -11.42 3.94 15.58
CA GLY A 277 -10.94 4.58 16.80
C GLY A 277 -10.93 6.10 16.69
N GLY A 278 -10.06 6.75 17.45
CA GLY A 278 -10.13 8.18 17.63
C GLY A 278 -11.31 8.59 18.54
N THR A 279 -11.48 9.89 18.77
CA THR A 279 -12.50 10.42 19.71
C THR A 279 -13.94 10.16 19.28
N ARG A 280 -14.17 9.88 18.01
CA ARG A 280 -15.50 9.66 17.40
C ARG A 280 -15.67 8.29 16.75
N GLY A 281 -14.62 7.45 16.73
CA GLY A 281 -14.67 6.11 16.15
C GLY A 281 -14.48 6.02 14.64
N TYR A 282 -14.17 7.12 13.97
CA TYR A 282 -14.03 7.20 12.50
C TYR A 282 -12.59 7.06 12.00
N GLY A 283 -11.68 6.69 12.90
CA GLY A 283 -10.27 6.55 12.57
C GLY A 283 -9.46 7.84 12.70
N GLY A 284 -8.22 7.79 12.27
CA GLY A 284 -7.32 8.92 12.37
C GLY A 284 -5.94 8.69 11.82
N VAL A 285 -5.11 9.70 11.89
CA VAL A 285 -3.69 9.66 11.54
C VAL A 285 -2.86 9.78 12.81
N TYR A 286 -1.92 8.87 12.99
CA TYR A 286 -1.04 8.86 14.16
C TYR A 286 0.42 9.11 13.77
N LYS A 287 1.18 9.59 14.76
CA LYS A 287 2.62 9.78 14.70
C LYS A 287 3.27 9.04 15.86
N LEU A 288 4.31 8.28 15.57
CA LEU A 288 5.19 7.65 16.55
C LEU A 288 6.54 8.36 16.52
N THR A 289 6.98 8.85 17.66
CA THR A 289 8.25 9.57 17.81
C THR A 289 9.22 8.72 18.62
N PRO A 290 10.43 8.43 18.10
CA PRO A 290 11.42 7.68 18.85
C PRO A 290 11.85 8.43 20.11
N THR A 291 12.14 7.68 21.18
CA THR A 291 12.70 8.22 22.42
C THR A 291 14.11 7.66 22.64
N SER A 292 14.94 8.36 23.37
CA SER A 292 16.34 7.98 23.59
C SER A 292 16.52 6.64 24.33
N ASN A 293 15.58 6.28 25.22
CA ASN A 293 15.73 5.12 26.11
C ASN A 293 14.41 4.43 26.48
N GLY A 294 13.39 4.47 25.64
CA GLY A 294 12.11 3.87 25.99
C GLY A 294 11.20 3.58 24.80
N PRO A 295 9.97 3.19 25.08
CA PRO A 295 8.97 3.02 24.04
C PRO A 295 8.75 4.34 23.29
N TRP A 296 8.41 4.22 22.01
CA TRP A 296 8.11 5.38 21.17
C TRP A 296 6.88 6.11 21.70
N LYS A 297 6.90 7.43 21.59
CA LYS A 297 5.76 8.26 21.99
C LYS A 297 4.74 8.31 20.87
N ALA A 298 3.55 7.78 21.09
CA ALA A 298 2.43 7.91 20.19
C ALA A 298 1.69 9.23 20.39
N SER A 299 1.17 9.78 19.29
CA SER A 299 0.26 10.92 19.28
C SER A 299 -0.68 10.83 18.09
N VAL A 300 -1.98 11.07 18.31
CA VAL A 300 -2.95 11.29 17.24
C VAL A 300 -2.73 12.71 16.72
N ILE A 301 -2.42 12.83 15.45
CA ILE A 301 -2.23 14.14 14.81
C ILE A 301 -3.50 14.66 14.17
N HIS A 302 -4.38 13.74 13.74
CA HIS A 302 -5.74 14.03 13.29
C HIS A 302 -6.68 12.89 13.64
N ALA A 303 -7.88 13.18 14.13
CA ALA A 303 -8.95 12.21 14.38
C ALA A 303 -10.16 12.60 13.55
N PHE A 304 -10.54 11.75 12.61
CA PHE A 304 -11.64 12.01 11.69
C PHE A 304 -12.98 12.13 12.42
N GLY A 305 -13.83 13.03 11.95
CA GLY A 305 -15.13 13.33 12.54
C GLY A 305 -16.32 12.67 11.83
N GLY A 306 -16.09 11.93 10.76
CA GLY A 306 -17.10 11.21 10.00
C GLY A 306 -17.66 12.00 8.83
N PRO A 307 -18.97 12.33 8.79
CA PRO A 307 -19.63 12.80 7.57
C PRO A 307 -19.09 14.08 6.94
N LYS A 308 -18.22 14.84 7.61
CA LYS A 308 -17.75 16.12 7.09
C LYS A 308 -16.27 16.19 6.76
N ASP A 309 -15.46 15.32 7.34
CA ASP A 309 -14.00 15.33 7.19
C ASP A 309 -13.40 13.97 6.80
N GLY A 310 -14.23 12.97 6.62
CA GLY A 310 -13.81 11.63 6.25
C GLY A 310 -13.94 10.62 7.39
N ALA A 311 -13.85 9.33 7.02
CA ALA A 311 -13.89 8.20 7.93
C ALA A 311 -13.21 6.99 7.30
N SER A 312 -12.75 6.06 8.14
CA SER A 312 -12.08 4.84 7.70
C SER A 312 -10.93 5.10 6.72
N PRO A 313 -9.85 5.77 7.15
CA PRO A 313 -8.66 5.90 6.31
C PRO A 313 -8.00 4.52 6.16
N GLU A 314 -7.76 4.05 4.93
CA GLU A 314 -7.26 2.70 4.66
C GLU A 314 -5.96 2.69 3.84
N GLY A 315 -5.77 3.60 2.92
CA GLY A 315 -4.60 3.63 2.06
C GLY A 315 -3.28 4.02 2.74
N SER A 316 -2.31 4.39 1.96
CA SER A 316 -1.01 4.89 2.43
C SER A 316 -1.00 6.42 2.51
N LEU A 317 -0.18 6.95 3.42
CA LEU A 317 0.15 8.37 3.48
C LEU A 317 1.33 8.70 2.58
N ILE A 318 1.40 9.94 2.10
CA ILE A 318 2.55 10.47 1.38
C ILE A 318 2.85 11.89 1.87
N PHE A 319 4.16 12.24 1.95
CA PHE A 319 4.60 13.60 2.27
C PHE A 319 4.88 14.40 0.99
N ASP A 320 4.56 15.69 1.02
CA ASP A 320 5.18 16.66 0.14
C ASP A 320 6.51 17.20 0.72
N ALA A 321 7.20 18.03 -0.06
CA ALA A 321 8.47 18.63 0.36
C ALA A 321 8.32 19.65 1.51
N ALA A 322 7.13 20.18 1.76
CA ALA A 322 6.83 21.09 2.86
C ALA A 322 6.49 20.35 4.17
N GLY A 323 6.35 19.02 4.09
CA GLY A 323 5.99 18.17 5.21
C GLY A 323 4.48 18.06 5.45
N ASN A 324 3.66 18.45 4.47
CA ASN A 324 2.23 18.13 4.50
C ASN A 324 2.04 16.65 4.21
N LEU A 325 1.06 16.03 4.85
CA LEU A 325 0.64 14.65 4.65
C LEU A 325 -0.61 14.62 3.78
N TYR A 326 -0.64 13.69 2.83
CA TYR A 326 -1.78 13.45 1.96
C TYR A 326 -2.23 11.99 2.07
N GLY A 327 -3.52 11.77 1.98
CA GLY A 327 -4.13 10.46 2.04
C GLY A 327 -5.59 10.47 1.62
N THR A 328 -6.22 9.31 1.78
CA THR A 328 -7.63 9.09 1.46
C THR A 328 -8.38 8.51 2.64
N THR A 329 -9.69 8.67 2.64
CA THR A 329 -10.63 8.00 3.54
C THR A 329 -11.64 7.22 2.71
N ALA A 330 -11.87 5.94 3.03
CA ALA A 330 -12.78 5.08 2.26
C ALA A 330 -14.26 5.45 2.42
N SER A 331 -14.59 6.20 3.48
CA SER A 331 -15.96 6.65 3.76
C SER A 331 -15.96 8.06 4.37
N GLY A 332 -17.15 8.57 4.70
CA GLY A 332 -17.30 9.95 5.18
C GLY A 332 -17.14 10.97 4.06
N GLY A 333 -16.77 12.20 4.41
CA GLY A 333 -16.85 13.33 3.49
C GLY A 333 -18.29 13.79 3.26
N THR A 334 -18.49 14.84 2.46
CA THR A 334 -19.82 15.45 2.26
C THR A 334 -20.87 14.54 1.62
N HIS A 335 -20.42 13.48 0.94
CA HIS A 335 -21.27 12.51 0.24
C HIS A 335 -21.18 11.09 0.81
N GLU A 336 -20.46 10.90 1.92
CA GLU A 336 -20.25 9.59 2.58
C GLU A 336 -19.57 8.52 1.70
N ASN A 337 -18.92 8.93 0.61
CA ASN A 337 -18.22 8.06 -0.32
C ASN A 337 -16.69 8.23 -0.28
N GLY A 338 -16.20 8.81 0.81
CA GLY A 338 -14.78 9.04 1.02
C GLY A 338 -14.28 10.38 0.51
N ALA A 339 -13.06 10.69 0.85
CA ALA A 339 -12.40 11.94 0.52
C ALA A 339 -10.89 11.78 0.32
N ALA A 340 -10.29 12.69 -0.43
CA ALA A 340 -8.86 12.94 -0.40
C ALA A 340 -8.58 14.14 0.51
N PHE A 341 -7.55 14.06 1.33
CA PHE A 341 -7.22 15.08 2.33
C PHE A 341 -5.74 15.47 2.33
N GLU A 342 -5.49 16.67 2.83
CA GLU A 342 -4.18 17.17 3.23
C GLU A 342 -4.18 17.48 4.74
N LEU A 343 -3.13 17.06 5.42
CA LEU A 343 -2.83 17.50 6.78
C LEU A 343 -1.57 18.37 6.76
N SER A 344 -1.74 19.66 7.02
CA SER A 344 -0.61 20.59 7.12
C SER A 344 0.00 20.57 8.52
N PRO A 345 1.34 20.63 8.66
CA PRO A 345 2.00 20.70 9.95
C PRO A 345 1.53 21.88 10.80
N PRO A 346 1.50 21.74 12.13
CA PRO A 346 0.98 22.79 12.98
C PRO A 346 1.89 24.02 13.00
N THR A 347 1.31 25.19 12.72
CA THR A 347 1.89 26.49 13.12
C THR A 347 1.62 26.82 14.60
N GLY A 348 0.84 25.94 15.31
CA GLY A 348 0.47 26.02 16.71
C GLY A 348 0.46 24.61 17.35
N LYS A 349 -0.69 24.18 17.89
CA LYS A 349 -0.81 22.89 18.60
C LYS A 349 -1.39 21.75 17.78
N HIS A 350 -2.13 22.05 16.71
CA HIS A 350 -2.92 21.06 15.96
C HIS A 350 -2.56 21.11 14.49
N TRP A 351 -2.52 19.95 13.87
CA TRP A 351 -2.48 19.80 12.42
C TRP A 351 -3.77 20.36 11.82
N LYS A 352 -3.65 20.99 10.66
CA LYS A 352 -4.80 21.52 9.93
C LYS A 352 -5.17 20.55 8.83
N GLU A 353 -6.40 20.07 8.85
CA GLU A 353 -6.97 19.34 7.73
C GLU A 353 -7.51 20.27 6.67
N THR A 354 -7.36 19.86 5.42
CA THR A 354 -8.02 20.43 4.25
C THR A 354 -8.51 19.27 3.39
N LEU A 355 -9.83 19.20 3.15
CA LEU A 355 -10.36 18.27 2.17
C LEU A 355 -10.03 18.77 0.77
N LEU A 356 -9.37 17.96 -0.01
CA LEU A 356 -8.98 18.25 -1.38
C LEU A 356 -10.08 17.89 -2.36
N TYR A 357 -10.75 16.75 -2.10
CA TYR A 357 -11.86 16.27 -2.90
C TYR A 357 -12.80 15.39 -2.06
N ASN A 358 -14.11 15.47 -2.35
CA ASN A 358 -15.14 14.63 -1.75
C ASN A 358 -15.80 13.80 -2.83
N PHE A 359 -15.56 12.48 -2.82
CA PHE A 359 -16.13 11.57 -3.81
C PHE A 359 -17.64 11.44 -3.65
N THR A 360 -18.36 11.45 -4.79
CA THR A 360 -19.83 11.38 -4.75
C THR A 360 -20.36 9.94 -4.81
N GLY A 361 -19.50 8.96 -5.14
CA GLY A 361 -19.91 7.58 -5.41
C GLY A 361 -20.58 7.40 -6.78
N GLY A 362 -20.62 8.47 -7.58
CA GLY A 362 -21.11 8.47 -8.95
C GLY A 362 -19.99 8.22 -9.96
N ASN A 363 -19.99 9.00 -11.05
CA ASN A 363 -18.99 8.86 -12.11
C ASN A 363 -17.55 9.19 -11.66
N ASP A 364 -17.39 9.95 -10.60
CA ASP A 364 -16.13 10.33 -9.99
C ASP A 364 -15.52 9.26 -9.06
N GLY A 365 -16.23 8.15 -8.87
CA GLY A 365 -15.81 7.09 -7.98
C GLY A 365 -16.25 7.28 -6.52
N GLY A 366 -15.88 6.31 -5.69
CA GLY A 366 -16.14 6.30 -4.24
C GLY A 366 -15.40 5.18 -3.54
N GLY A 367 -15.18 5.35 -2.25
CA GLY A 367 -14.37 4.41 -1.46
C GLY A 367 -12.92 4.35 -1.94
N PRO A 368 -12.14 5.44 -1.87
CA PRO A 368 -10.72 5.38 -2.18
C PRO A 368 -9.99 4.65 -1.05
N GLU A 369 -9.71 3.37 -1.26
CA GLU A 369 -9.04 2.47 -0.31
C GLU A 369 -7.52 2.46 -0.53
N GLY A 370 -7.06 2.67 -1.75
CA GLY A 370 -5.64 2.88 -2.07
C GLY A 370 -5.14 4.25 -1.61
N GLY A 371 -3.83 4.37 -1.40
CA GLY A 371 -3.17 5.64 -1.16
C GLY A 371 -3.08 6.50 -2.41
N VAL A 372 -2.64 7.74 -2.23
CA VAL A 372 -2.36 8.65 -3.33
C VAL A 372 -0.86 8.80 -3.56
N ILE A 373 -0.48 9.11 -4.81
CA ILE A 373 0.91 9.40 -5.20
C ILE A 373 0.97 10.72 -5.97
N PHE A 374 2.13 11.41 -5.91
CA PHE A 374 2.38 12.63 -6.66
C PHE A 374 3.04 12.39 -8.00
N ASP A 375 2.67 13.19 -9.01
CA ASP A 375 3.54 13.43 -10.15
C ASP A 375 4.53 14.59 -9.86
N ASN A 376 5.39 14.88 -10.85
CA ASN A 376 6.36 15.96 -10.74
C ASN A 376 5.73 17.37 -10.80
N ALA A 377 4.46 17.50 -11.17
CA ALA A 377 3.73 18.76 -11.21
C ALA A 377 2.93 19.03 -9.93
N GLY A 378 2.87 18.05 -9.02
CA GLY A 378 2.13 18.13 -7.76
C GLY A 378 0.68 17.68 -7.87
N ASN A 379 0.28 17.04 -8.96
CA ASN A 379 -1.01 16.38 -9.05
C ASN A 379 -1.00 15.08 -8.25
N LEU A 380 -2.12 14.75 -7.61
CA LEU A 380 -2.33 13.50 -6.89
C LEU A 380 -3.07 12.49 -7.77
N TYR A 381 -2.64 11.24 -7.71
CA TYR A 381 -3.24 10.12 -8.43
C TYR A 381 -3.62 9.02 -7.45
N GLY A 382 -4.77 8.40 -7.65
CA GLY A 382 -5.26 7.31 -6.82
C GLY A 382 -6.32 6.49 -7.50
N THR A 383 -6.86 5.54 -6.77
CA THR A 383 -7.93 4.63 -7.19
C THR A 383 -9.14 4.78 -6.28
N THR A 384 -10.33 4.46 -6.79
CA THR A 384 -11.52 4.27 -5.98
C THR A 384 -12.05 2.87 -6.17
N PHE A 385 -12.44 2.21 -5.08
CA PHE A 385 -12.96 0.84 -5.07
C PHE A 385 -14.27 0.69 -5.85
N ARG A 386 -15.10 1.72 -5.89
CA ARG A 386 -16.43 1.72 -6.51
C ARG A 386 -16.71 3.02 -7.26
N GLY A 387 -17.89 3.08 -7.89
CA GLY A 387 -18.29 4.21 -8.73
C GLY A 387 -17.66 4.13 -10.12
N GLY A 388 -17.65 5.23 -10.85
CA GLY A 388 -17.36 5.22 -12.27
C GLY A 388 -18.59 4.81 -13.10
N THR A 389 -18.42 4.66 -14.42
CA THR A 389 -19.52 4.38 -15.34
C THR A 389 -20.22 3.03 -15.10
N ASP A 390 -19.47 2.01 -14.67
CA ASP A 390 -19.98 0.66 -14.41
C ASP A 390 -19.94 0.26 -12.92
N SER A 391 -19.73 1.24 -12.03
CA SER A 391 -19.63 1.02 -10.57
C SER A 391 -18.47 0.12 -10.12
N SER A 392 -17.47 -0.07 -10.98
CA SER A 392 -16.32 -0.97 -10.76
C SER A 392 -15.05 -0.22 -10.36
N GLY A 393 -15.16 1.06 -10.03
CA GLY A 393 -14.04 1.89 -9.60
C GLY A 393 -13.39 2.69 -10.73
N VAL A 394 -12.54 3.61 -10.36
CA VAL A 394 -11.82 4.48 -11.29
C VAL A 394 -10.37 4.69 -10.90
N VAL A 395 -9.55 5.14 -11.86
CA VAL A 395 -8.30 5.83 -11.60
C VAL A 395 -8.53 7.32 -11.79
N PHE A 396 -8.17 8.12 -10.81
CA PHE A 396 -8.37 9.57 -10.80
C PHE A 396 -7.07 10.37 -10.70
N GLU A 397 -7.13 11.61 -11.17
CA GLU A 397 -6.13 12.67 -11.01
C GLU A 397 -6.79 13.86 -10.30
N LEU A 398 -6.17 14.38 -9.24
CA LEU A 398 -6.54 15.64 -8.60
C LEU A 398 -5.45 16.67 -8.85
N SER A 399 -5.82 17.82 -9.39
CA SER A 399 -4.89 18.93 -9.65
C SER A 399 -5.09 20.07 -8.67
N PRO A 400 -3.99 20.72 -8.18
CA PRO A 400 -4.06 21.89 -7.31
C PRO A 400 -4.71 23.11 -7.96
#